data_529e0832055d05a41d6f88cfb4d2a066
#
_entry.id   529e0832055d05a41d6f88cfb4d2a066
#
_cell.length_a   1.000
_cell.length_b   1.000
_cell.length_c   1.000
_cell.angle_alpha   90.00
_cell.angle_beta   90.00
_cell.angle_gamma   90.00
#
_symmetry.space_group_name_H-M   'P 1'
#
loop_
_entity.id
_entity.type
_entity.pdbx_description
1 polymer ?
#
loop_
_entity_poly.entity_id
_entity_poly.type
_entity_poly.pdbx_seq_one_letter_code
_entity_poly.pdbx_strand_id
1 'polypeptide(L)'
;PGRPGTSVPDFSTHQVIENEYMDDSEYPELLKDFTGFMLRKYIPRAFPALKGLADIRFVPSIVLNTTPLASLYSRQAQEAFSLLAKIGEEDAKAADASNAVSNRLADLGFPPMFTGAGEAPFDIIGDYYRGTLATLTDQLEYPDELEAACDLMADIQIESWQYFRSVPLPVKRVFFPLHKGMD
;
A
#
# COMPACT_ATOMS: atom_id res chain seq x y z
N PRO A 1 11.92 -0.56 -1.03
CA PRO A 1 12.69 -0.06 0.12
C PRO A 1 14.15 -0.45 0.02
N GLY A 2 15.03 0.48 0.42
CA GLY A 2 16.46 0.23 0.52
C GLY A 2 16.78 -0.74 1.66
N ARG A 3 17.38 -1.89 1.32
CA ARG A 3 17.76 -2.89 2.31
C ARG A 3 19.24 -2.79 2.65
N PRO A 4 19.62 -2.86 3.95
CA PRO A 4 21.02 -2.99 4.35
C PRO A 4 21.71 -4.14 3.62
N GLY A 5 22.95 -3.93 3.18
CA GLY A 5 23.74 -4.92 2.45
C GLY A 5 23.33 -5.16 0.99
N THR A 6 22.32 -4.47 0.48
CA THR A 6 21.89 -4.58 -0.93
C THR A 6 21.84 -3.24 -1.63
N SER A 7 20.89 -2.39 -1.27
CA SER A 7 20.69 -1.06 -1.87
C SER A 7 21.15 0.10 -1.00
N VAL A 8 21.41 -0.17 0.27
CA VAL A 8 22.04 0.77 1.23
C VAL A 8 23.15 0.05 1.99
N PRO A 9 24.12 0.77 2.62
CA PRO A 9 25.22 0.16 3.37
C PRO A 9 24.75 -0.81 4.47
N ASP A 10 25.53 -1.83 4.78
CA ASP A 10 25.22 -2.87 5.77
C ASP A 10 24.84 -2.32 7.14
N PHE A 11 25.43 -1.21 7.55
CA PHE A 11 25.19 -0.55 8.84
C PHE A 11 24.04 0.45 8.81
N SER A 12 23.38 0.60 7.68
CA SER A 12 22.24 1.50 7.50
C SER A 12 20.95 0.83 8.00
N THR A 13 19.98 1.62 8.43
CA THR A 13 18.61 1.13 8.62
C THR A 13 17.93 0.96 7.27
N HIS A 14 16.78 0.25 7.25
CA HIS A 14 15.92 0.24 6.06
C HIS A 14 15.51 1.67 5.72
N GLN A 15 15.53 2.00 4.44
CA GLN A 15 15.16 3.33 3.96
C GLN A 15 14.10 3.21 2.86
N VAL A 16 13.25 4.22 2.78
CA VAL A 16 12.37 4.39 1.63
C VAL A 16 13.23 4.94 0.48
N ILE A 17 13.21 4.24 -0.65
CA ILE A 17 13.77 4.74 -1.91
C ILE A 17 12.57 5.14 -2.75
N GLU A 18 12.42 6.43 -2.98
CA GLU A 18 11.37 6.94 -3.85
C GLU A 18 11.57 6.45 -5.28
N ASN A 19 10.47 6.09 -5.90
CA ASN A 19 10.40 5.78 -7.32
C ASN A 19 9.06 6.25 -7.87
N GLU A 20 9.03 6.57 -9.14
CA GLU A 20 7.80 6.84 -9.88
C GLU A 20 7.19 5.51 -10.33
N TYR A 21 6.17 5.06 -9.62
CA TYR A 21 5.44 3.83 -9.93
C TYR A 21 4.14 4.09 -10.70
N MET A 22 3.77 5.35 -10.88
CA MET A 22 2.58 5.82 -11.58
C MET A 22 2.94 6.98 -12.50
N ASP A 23 2.50 6.90 -13.76
CA ASP A 23 2.57 8.02 -14.70
C ASP A 23 1.41 9.00 -14.49
N ASP A 24 1.55 10.26 -14.93
CA ASP A 24 0.50 11.28 -14.87
C ASP A 24 -0.78 10.85 -15.61
N SER A 25 -0.63 10.20 -16.75
CA SER A 25 -1.74 9.66 -17.56
C SER A 25 -2.56 8.56 -16.86
N GLU A 26 -2.11 8.06 -15.72
CA GLU A 26 -2.73 6.95 -14.99
C GLU A 26 -3.67 7.40 -13.86
N TYR A 27 -3.78 8.69 -13.56
CA TYR A 27 -4.76 9.20 -12.60
C TYR A 27 -6.20 8.71 -12.88
N PRO A 28 -6.70 8.71 -14.12
CA PRO A 28 -8.05 8.21 -14.39
C PRO A 28 -8.22 6.71 -14.06
N GLU A 29 -7.17 5.89 -14.22
CA GLU A 29 -7.23 4.46 -13.86
C GLU A 29 -7.21 4.27 -12.35
N LEU A 30 -6.35 5.01 -11.63
CA LEU A 30 -6.28 5.01 -10.17
C LEU A 30 -7.63 5.38 -9.54
N LEU A 31 -8.25 6.48 -10.02
CA LEU A 31 -9.51 7.00 -9.50
C LEU A 31 -10.69 6.08 -9.82
N LYS A 32 -10.67 5.40 -10.96
CA LYS A 32 -11.75 4.52 -11.39
C LYS A 32 -11.78 3.19 -10.66
N ASP A 33 -10.62 2.60 -10.40
CA ASP A 33 -10.48 1.25 -9.83
C ASP A 33 -9.15 1.16 -9.06
N PHE A 34 -9.13 1.69 -7.85
CA PHE A 34 -7.94 1.69 -7.00
C PHE A 34 -7.39 0.27 -6.77
N THR A 35 -8.25 -0.68 -6.44
CA THR A 35 -7.83 -2.07 -6.22
C THR A 35 -7.24 -2.69 -7.47
N GLY A 36 -7.85 -2.45 -8.62
CA GLY A 36 -7.32 -2.91 -9.90
C GLY A 36 -6.01 -2.24 -10.27
N PHE A 37 -5.86 -0.95 -10.02
CA PHE A 37 -4.60 -0.23 -10.20
C PHE A 37 -3.50 -0.83 -9.32
N MET A 38 -3.77 -1.00 -8.03
CA MET A 38 -2.82 -1.62 -7.09
C MET A 38 -2.39 -3.01 -7.56
N LEU A 39 -3.35 -3.87 -7.90
CA LEU A 39 -3.09 -5.26 -8.26
C LEU A 39 -2.30 -5.38 -9.56
N ARG A 40 -2.66 -4.61 -10.60
CA ARG A 40 -2.14 -4.79 -11.96
C ARG A 40 -1.01 -3.83 -12.35
N LYS A 41 -0.87 -2.71 -11.63
CA LYS A 41 0.13 -1.67 -11.95
C LYS A 41 1.14 -1.51 -10.83
N TYR A 42 0.70 -1.00 -9.68
CA TYR A 42 1.60 -0.63 -8.60
C TYR A 42 2.38 -1.83 -8.04
N ILE A 43 1.70 -2.86 -7.57
CA ILE A 43 2.35 -4.03 -6.96
C ILE A 43 3.35 -4.72 -7.90
N PRO A 44 3.03 -5.00 -9.18
CA PRO A 44 3.99 -5.55 -10.12
C PRO A 44 5.22 -4.68 -10.40
N ARG A 45 5.08 -3.35 -10.35
CA ARG A 45 6.17 -2.40 -10.55
C ARG A 45 7.04 -2.28 -9.31
N ALA A 46 6.43 -2.17 -8.14
CA ALA A 46 7.13 -2.05 -6.86
C ALA A 46 7.80 -3.38 -6.42
N PHE A 47 7.23 -4.51 -6.82
CA PHE A 47 7.68 -5.85 -6.43
C PHE A 47 7.82 -6.77 -7.65
N PRO A 48 8.98 -6.81 -8.31
CA PRO A 48 9.19 -7.60 -9.55
C PRO A 48 8.85 -9.09 -9.42
N ALA A 49 8.94 -9.67 -8.21
CA ALA A 49 8.53 -11.05 -7.95
C ALA A 49 7.02 -11.28 -8.12
N LEU A 50 6.22 -10.21 -8.09
CA LEU A 50 4.76 -10.23 -8.27
C LEU A 50 4.33 -9.76 -9.66
N LYS A 51 5.24 -9.66 -10.62
CA LYS A 51 4.94 -9.21 -11.98
C LYS A 51 3.82 -10.00 -12.69
N GLY A 52 3.60 -11.26 -12.30
CA GLY A 52 2.52 -12.08 -12.83
C GLY A 52 1.10 -11.56 -12.54
N LEU A 53 0.95 -10.59 -11.62
CA LEU A 53 -0.34 -9.94 -11.36
C LEU A 53 -0.73 -8.95 -12.46
N ALA A 54 0.23 -8.41 -13.21
CA ALA A 54 -0.02 -7.38 -14.23
C ALA A 54 -1.02 -7.84 -15.32
N ASP A 55 -1.02 -9.13 -15.63
CA ASP A 55 -1.85 -9.72 -16.70
C ASP A 55 -3.20 -10.25 -16.19
N ILE A 56 -3.51 -10.08 -14.90
CA ILE A 56 -4.78 -10.56 -14.36
C ILE A 56 -5.93 -9.77 -14.96
N ARG A 57 -6.83 -10.50 -15.63
CA ARG A 57 -8.05 -9.99 -16.26
C ARG A 57 -9.18 -10.97 -16.03
N PHE A 58 -10.29 -10.46 -15.55
CA PHE A 58 -11.52 -11.21 -15.48
C PHE A 58 -12.44 -10.74 -16.60
N VAL A 59 -13.01 -11.68 -17.35
CA VAL A 59 -13.92 -11.38 -18.44
C VAL A 59 -15.34 -11.84 -18.08
N PRO A 60 -16.38 -11.09 -18.50
CA PRO A 60 -17.75 -11.55 -18.31
C PRO A 60 -17.99 -12.85 -19.03
N SER A 61 -18.76 -13.75 -18.42
CA SER A 61 -19.19 -15.01 -19.02
C SER A 61 -20.71 -15.10 -19.01
N ILE A 62 -21.27 -15.54 -20.13
CA ILE A 62 -22.72 -15.79 -20.25
C ILE A 62 -23.06 -17.17 -19.71
N VAL A 63 -22.10 -18.09 -19.70
CA VAL A 63 -22.25 -19.47 -19.25
C VAL A 63 -21.33 -19.71 -18.05
N LEU A 64 -21.80 -20.47 -17.05
CA LEU A 64 -21.00 -20.88 -15.88
C LEU A 64 -19.87 -21.80 -16.33
N ASN A 65 -18.72 -21.23 -16.60
CA ASN A 65 -17.48 -21.93 -16.95
C ASN A 65 -16.26 -21.19 -16.34
N THR A 66 -15.07 -21.72 -16.56
CA THR A 66 -13.82 -21.15 -16.02
C THR A 66 -13.21 -20.06 -16.91
N THR A 67 -13.83 -19.71 -18.04
CA THR A 67 -13.32 -18.68 -18.97
C THR A 67 -13.05 -17.34 -18.30
N PRO A 68 -13.92 -16.83 -17.38
CA PRO A 68 -13.62 -15.60 -16.65
C PRO A 68 -12.31 -15.63 -15.88
N LEU A 69 -11.83 -16.80 -15.52
CA LEU A 69 -10.61 -17.03 -14.74
C LEU A 69 -9.39 -17.41 -15.59
N ALA A 70 -9.50 -17.33 -16.92
CA ALA A 70 -8.44 -17.80 -17.84
C ALA A 70 -7.08 -17.14 -17.60
N SER A 71 -7.06 -15.87 -17.13
CA SER A 71 -5.81 -15.19 -16.78
C SER A 71 -5.04 -15.85 -15.63
N LEU A 72 -5.71 -16.67 -14.79
CA LEU A 72 -5.08 -17.41 -13.70
C LEU A 72 -4.39 -18.70 -14.16
N TYR A 73 -4.54 -19.10 -15.43
CA TYR A 73 -3.88 -20.30 -15.95
C TYR A 73 -2.39 -20.11 -16.19
N SER A 74 -1.93 -18.84 -16.27
CA SER A 74 -0.51 -18.58 -16.46
C SER A 74 0.28 -18.99 -15.22
N ARG A 75 1.44 -19.62 -15.43
CA ARG A 75 2.35 -20.01 -14.36
C ARG A 75 2.79 -18.80 -13.54
N GLN A 76 3.04 -17.67 -14.19
CA GLN A 76 3.46 -16.43 -13.54
C GLN A 76 2.38 -15.88 -12.57
N ALA A 77 1.09 -15.94 -12.97
CA ALA A 77 -0.01 -15.57 -12.09
C ALA A 77 -0.09 -16.50 -10.87
N GLN A 78 0.00 -17.81 -11.09
CA GLN A 78 -0.05 -18.82 -10.01
C GLN A 78 1.10 -18.63 -9.00
N GLU A 79 2.32 -18.38 -9.50
CA GLU A 79 3.49 -18.09 -8.67
C GLU A 79 3.29 -16.80 -7.85
N ALA A 80 2.73 -15.74 -8.47
CA ALA A 80 2.43 -14.48 -7.79
C ALA A 80 1.37 -14.65 -6.69
N PHE A 81 0.28 -15.37 -6.94
CA PHE A 81 -0.73 -15.67 -5.92
C PHE A 81 -0.18 -16.54 -4.78
N SER A 82 0.65 -17.53 -5.09
CA SER A 82 1.32 -18.34 -4.06
C SER A 82 2.23 -17.49 -3.18
N LEU A 83 2.92 -16.52 -3.77
CA LEU A 83 3.78 -15.59 -3.02
C LEU A 83 2.94 -14.64 -2.16
N LEU A 84 1.83 -14.11 -2.66
CA LEU A 84 0.91 -13.28 -1.87
C LEU A 84 0.36 -14.03 -0.65
N ALA A 85 -0.05 -15.29 -0.83
CA ALA A 85 -0.51 -16.12 0.29
C ALA A 85 0.59 -16.26 1.36
N LYS A 86 1.83 -16.51 0.93
CA LYS A 86 2.98 -16.63 1.82
C LYS A 86 3.32 -15.32 2.55
N ILE A 87 3.21 -14.19 1.87
CA ILE A 87 3.37 -12.86 2.48
C ILE A 87 2.33 -12.68 3.59
N GLY A 88 1.05 -12.99 3.32
CA GLY A 88 -0.02 -12.89 4.31
C GLY A 88 0.21 -13.78 5.54
N GLU A 89 0.76 -14.99 5.37
CA GLU A 89 1.14 -15.87 6.48
C GLU A 89 2.25 -15.26 7.35
N GLU A 90 3.27 -14.67 6.73
CA GLU A 90 4.38 -14.04 7.46
C GLU A 90 3.94 -12.74 8.14
N ASP A 91 3.09 -11.95 7.51
CA ASP A 91 2.53 -10.74 8.10
C ASP A 91 1.67 -11.07 9.33
N ALA A 92 0.87 -12.14 9.28
CA ALA A 92 0.10 -12.60 10.44
C ALA A 92 1.02 -12.98 11.61
N LYS A 93 2.10 -13.72 11.36
CA LYS A 93 3.10 -14.06 12.40
C LYS A 93 3.78 -12.82 12.99
N ALA A 94 4.13 -11.86 12.13
CA ALA A 94 4.74 -10.61 12.58
C ALA A 94 3.77 -9.79 13.43
N ALA A 95 2.50 -9.73 13.06
CA ALA A 95 1.45 -9.07 13.83
C ALA A 95 1.26 -9.72 15.21
N ASP A 96 1.20 -11.06 15.28
CA ASP A 96 1.07 -11.79 16.53
C ASP A 96 2.27 -11.53 17.47
N ALA A 97 3.49 -11.56 16.94
CA ALA A 97 4.69 -11.26 17.70
C ALA A 97 4.71 -9.81 18.21
N SER A 98 4.35 -8.85 17.38
CA SER A 98 4.25 -7.43 17.74
C SER A 98 3.20 -7.20 18.84
N ASN A 99 2.03 -7.82 18.71
CA ASN A 99 0.96 -7.74 19.68
C ASN A 99 1.38 -8.34 21.04
N ALA A 100 2.09 -9.47 21.03
CA ALA A 100 2.59 -10.09 22.26
C ALA A 100 3.57 -9.16 23.00
N VAL A 101 4.48 -8.51 22.29
CA VAL A 101 5.42 -7.53 22.86
C VAL A 101 4.67 -6.32 23.40
N SER A 102 3.73 -5.75 22.63
CA SER A 102 2.95 -4.58 23.00
C SER A 102 2.12 -4.83 24.26
N ASN A 103 1.48 -6.00 24.34
CA ASN A 103 0.70 -6.39 25.52
C ASN A 103 1.61 -6.54 26.75
N ARG A 104 2.76 -7.16 26.60
CA ARG A 104 3.73 -7.33 27.70
C ARG A 104 4.25 -5.98 28.21
N LEU A 105 4.52 -5.03 27.31
CA LEU A 105 4.92 -3.67 27.69
C LEU A 105 3.80 -2.94 28.43
N ALA A 106 2.56 -3.07 27.94
CA ALA A 106 1.39 -2.47 28.58
C ALA A 106 1.19 -3.00 30.01
N ASP A 107 1.34 -4.32 30.25
CA ASP A 107 1.29 -4.96 31.57
C ASP A 107 2.35 -4.42 32.52
N LEU A 108 3.49 -4.00 32.00
CA LEU A 108 4.59 -3.38 32.76
C LEU A 108 4.40 -1.89 32.99
N GLY A 109 3.29 -1.28 32.53
CA GLY A 109 3.00 0.13 32.66
C GLY A 109 3.50 1.01 31.51
N PHE A 110 3.95 0.41 30.40
CA PHE A 110 4.42 1.10 29.19
C PHE A 110 3.47 0.85 28.00
N PRO A 111 2.24 1.41 28.00
CA PRO A 111 1.33 1.22 26.88
C PRO A 111 1.87 1.92 25.63
N PRO A 112 1.52 1.43 24.42
CA PRO A 112 1.98 2.04 23.17
C PRO A 112 1.52 3.50 23.07
N MET A 113 2.39 4.37 22.56
CA MET A 113 2.08 5.78 22.38
C MET A 113 0.95 5.98 21.33
N PHE A 114 0.94 5.16 20.30
CA PHE A 114 -0.10 5.10 19.27
C PHE A 114 -0.34 3.65 18.86
N THR A 115 -1.52 3.37 18.33
CA THR A 115 -1.96 2.03 17.90
C THR A 115 -2.29 1.94 16.43
N GLY A 116 -2.20 3.06 15.72
CA GLY A 116 -2.34 3.15 14.28
C GLY A 116 -1.42 4.22 13.73
N ALA A 117 -1.17 4.14 12.44
CA ALA A 117 -0.47 5.16 11.69
C ALA A 117 -1.28 5.50 10.43
N GLY A 118 -1.18 6.73 9.99
CA GLY A 118 -1.68 7.22 8.72
C GLY A 118 -0.66 8.19 8.15
N GLU A 119 -0.92 8.66 6.98
CA GLU A 119 -0.07 9.61 6.27
C GLU A 119 -0.95 10.62 5.56
N ALA A 120 -0.49 11.85 5.38
CA ALA A 120 -1.25 12.82 4.63
C ALA A 120 -1.48 12.31 3.19
N PRO A 121 -2.68 12.45 2.62
CA PRO A 121 -2.97 11.95 1.28
C PRO A 121 -1.98 12.42 0.22
N PHE A 122 -1.55 13.66 0.29
CA PHE A 122 -0.53 14.22 -0.59
C PHE A 122 0.83 13.51 -0.44
N ASP A 123 1.23 13.24 0.81
CA ASP A 123 2.46 12.49 1.09
C ASP A 123 2.37 11.05 0.57
N ILE A 124 1.20 10.40 0.69
CA ILE A 124 0.96 9.07 0.10
C ILE A 124 1.19 9.07 -1.41
N ILE A 125 0.62 10.05 -2.12
CA ILE A 125 0.81 10.16 -3.58
C ILE A 125 2.29 10.37 -3.90
N GLY A 126 2.96 11.26 -3.17
CA GLY A 126 4.37 11.57 -3.39
C GLY A 126 5.33 10.46 -3.01
N ASP A 127 5.07 9.74 -1.92
CA ASP A 127 6.01 8.73 -1.42
C ASP A 127 5.89 7.39 -2.13
N TYR A 128 4.65 7.01 -2.49
CA TYR A 128 4.40 5.65 -2.96
C TYR A 128 4.04 5.55 -4.45
N TYR A 129 3.54 6.61 -5.07
CA TYR A 129 3.04 6.52 -6.44
C TYR A 129 3.83 7.36 -7.43
N ARG A 130 3.84 8.68 -7.25
CA ARG A 130 4.40 9.63 -8.22
C ARG A 130 5.86 9.99 -7.99
N GLY A 131 6.37 9.86 -6.76
CA GLY A 131 7.62 10.47 -6.34
C GLY A 131 7.47 11.98 -6.05
N THR A 132 8.38 12.54 -5.27
CA THR A 132 8.29 13.92 -4.79
C THR A 132 8.22 14.94 -5.93
N LEU A 133 9.15 14.84 -6.89
CA LEU A 133 9.25 15.83 -7.96
C LEU A 133 8.03 15.83 -8.88
N ALA A 134 7.57 14.64 -9.28
CA ALA A 134 6.40 14.52 -10.14
C ALA A 134 5.13 15.01 -9.42
N THR A 135 4.94 14.70 -8.13
CA THR A 135 3.79 15.17 -7.35
C THR A 135 3.77 16.70 -7.24
N LEU A 136 4.92 17.34 -7.04
CA LEU A 136 5.02 18.80 -7.03
C LEU A 136 4.72 19.42 -8.41
N THR A 137 5.10 18.75 -9.48
CA THR A 137 4.77 19.17 -10.85
C THR A 137 3.28 19.02 -11.13
N ASP A 138 2.67 17.92 -10.67
CA ASP A 138 1.24 17.61 -10.83
C ASP A 138 0.34 18.68 -10.17
N GLN A 139 0.81 19.37 -9.12
CA GLN A 139 0.07 20.51 -8.55
C GLN A 139 -0.19 21.63 -9.57
N LEU A 140 0.65 21.76 -10.58
CA LEU A 140 0.55 22.78 -11.61
C LEU A 140 -0.08 22.25 -12.89
N GLU A 141 0.19 21.01 -13.25
CA GLU A 141 -0.19 20.43 -14.54
C GLU A 141 -1.49 19.59 -14.46
N TYR A 142 -1.75 18.95 -13.30
CA TYR A 142 -2.88 18.05 -13.08
C TYR A 142 -3.55 18.28 -11.71
N PRO A 143 -3.86 19.55 -11.34
CA PRO A 143 -4.35 19.87 -9.99
C PRO A 143 -5.66 19.15 -9.63
N ASP A 144 -6.59 19.03 -10.56
CA ASP A 144 -7.90 18.40 -10.32
C ASP A 144 -7.77 16.89 -10.10
N GLU A 145 -6.90 16.22 -10.86
CA GLU A 145 -6.62 14.80 -10.73
C GLU A 145 -5.88 14.50 -9.43
N LEU A 146 -4.92 15.34 -9.07
CA LEU A 146 -4.18 15.22 -7.82
C LEU A 146 -5.09 15.41 -6.61
N GLU A 147 -5.95 16.43 -6.61
CA GLU A 147 -6.94 16.66 -5.57
C GLU A 147 -7.87 15.45 -5.42
N ALA A 148 -8.44 14.96 -6.52
CA ALA A 148 -9.29 13.78 -6.51
C ALA A 148 -8.56 12.52 -6.00
N ALA A 149 -7.27 12.36 -6.32
CA ALA A 149 -6.47 11.26 -5.79
C ALA A 149 -6.21 11.41 -4.28
N CYS A 150 -5.98 12.62 -3.79
CA CYS A 150 -5.86 12.90 -2.36
C CYS A 150 -7.17 12.58 -1.62
N ASP A 151 -8.32 12.97 -2.16
CA ASP A 151 -9.63 12.66 -1.58
C ASP A 151 -9.85 11.14 -1.52
N LEU A 152 -9.51 10.42 -2.59
CA LEU A 152 -9.58 8.95 -2.60
C LEU A 152 -8.69 8.33 -1.50
N MET A 153 -7.46 8.82 -1.32
CA MET A 153 -6.56 8.32 -0.27
C MET A 153 -7.10 8.63 1.13
N ALA A 154 -7.70 9.79 1.33
CA ALA A 154 -8.35 10.16 2.59
C ALA A 154 -9.52 9.21 2.90
N ASP A 155 -10.40 8.97 1.94
CA ASP A 155 -11.55 8.08 2.10
C ASP A 155 -11.14 6.65 2.44
N ILE A 156 -10.16 6.10 1.74
CA ILE A 156 -9.62 4.76 2.01
C ILE A 156 -9.03 4.68 3.44
N GLN A 157 -8.29 5.70 3.88
CA GLN A 157 -7.76 5.73 5.24
C GLN A 157 -8.87 5.82 6.29
N ILE A 158 -9.84 6.70 6.09
CA ILE A 158 -11.00 6.86 6.99
C ILE A 158 -11.76 5.53 7.13
N GLU A 159 -12.00 4.84 6.01
CA GLU A 159 -12.65 3.53 6.00
C GLU A 159 -11.83 2.49 6.79
N SER A 160 -10.53 2.44 6.56
CA SER A 160 -9.63 1.51 7.27
C SER A 160 -9.63 1.76 8.78
N TRP A 161 -9.72 3.02 9.23
CA TRP A 161 -9.75 3.36 10.65
C TRP A 161 -11.09 3.11 11.33
N GLN A 162 -12.19 3.00 10.60
CA GLN A 162 -13.46 2.58 11.19
C GLN A 162 -13.36 1.19 11.83
N TYR A 163 -12.53 0.31 11.27
CA TYR A 163 -12.21 -0.98 11.89
C TYR A 163 -11.61 -0.81 13.29
N PHE A 164 -10.67 0.13 13.49
CA PHE A 164 -10.05 0.38 14.79
C PHE A 164 -11.05 0.85 15.87
N ARG A 165 -12.17 1.45 15.47
CA ARG A 165 -13.20 1.87 16.42
C ARG A 165 -13.88 0.70 17.13
N SER A 166 -13.98 -0.43 16.46
CA SER A 166 -14.62 -1.66 16.96
C SER A 166 -13.67 -2.56 17.76
N VAL A 167 -12.35 -2.40 17.61
CA VAL A 167 -11.35 -3.22 18.32
C VAL A 167 -11.15 -2.68 19.73
N PRO A 168 -11.17 -3.52 20.78
CA PRO A 168 -10.90 -3.11 22.15
C PRO A 168 -9.40 -2.89 22.36
N LEU A 169 -8.91 -1.72 21.96
CA LEU A 169 -7.52 -1.30 22.16
C LEU A 169 -7.39 -0.43 23.41
N PRO A 170 -6.33 -0.61 24.23
CA PRO A 170 -6.09 0.16 25.42
C PRO A 170 -5.81 1.64 25.10
N VAL A 171 -5.26 1.93 23.95
CA VAL A 171 -4.98 3.28 23.44
C VAL A 171 -5.51 3.37 22.01
N LYS A 172 -6.26 4.44 21.72
CA LYS A 172 -6.78 4.73 20.38
C LYS A 172 -6.19 6.05 19.89
N ARG A 173 -4.95 6.03 19.48
CA ARG A 173 -4.24 7.17 18.91
C ARG A 173 -3.65 6.77 17.57
N VAL A 174 -3.74 7.66 16.60
CA VAL A 174 -3.13 7.51 15.27
C VAL A 174 -1.97 8.49 15.18
N PHE A 175 -0.84 8.03 14.73
CA PHE A 175 0.31 8.84 14.39
C PHE A 175 0.21 9.27 12.92
N PHE A 176 0.36 10.57 12.67
CA PHE A 176 0.35 11.18 11.36
C PHE A 176 1.64 11.98 11.16
N PRO A 177 2.63 11.43 10.46
CA PRO A 177 3.73 12.25 9.97
C PRO A 177 3.23 13.16 8.83
N LEU A 178 3.78 14.35 8.77
CA LEU A 178 3.58 15.30 7.66
C LEU A 178 4.96 15.73 7.20
N HIS A 179 5.26 15.62 5.93
CA HIS A 179 6.56 16.02 5.43
C HIS A 179 6.59 16.69 4.04
N LYS A 180 5.61 16.49 3.16
CA LYS A 180 5.59 17.13 1.84
C LYS A 180 4.56 18.25 1.73
N GLY A 181 3.54 18.28 2.54
CA GLY A 181 2.44 19.24 2.50
C GLY A 181 2.47 20.24 3.65
N MET A 182 3.65 20.61 4.15
CA MET A 182 3.77 21.50 5.32
C MET A 182 3.75 23.00 5.01
N ASP A 183 3.85 23.39 3.75
CA ASP A 183 3.96 24.81 3.35
C ASP A 183 2.69 25.30 2.67
#